data_ca8052c936364bc95005eb629720a7cb
#
_entry.id   ca8052c936364bc95005eb629720a7cb
#
_cell.length_a   1.000
_cell.length_b   1.000
_cell.length_c   1.000
_cell.angle_alpha   90.00
_cell.angle_beta   90.00
_cell.angle_gamma   90.00
#
_symmetry.space_group_name_H-M   'P 1'
#
loop_
_entity.id
_entity.type
_entity.pdbx_description
1 polymer ?
#
loop_
_entity_poly.entity_id
_entity_poly.type
_entity_poly.pdbx_seq_one_letter_code
_entity_poly.pdbx_strand_id
1 'polypeptide(L)'
;MKKNFDIKNIKVIQAPLAGISDIVYRNLIRRHHGKCLLSTEMLSSEALKNVPNPKIADFKEEEYPLSFQIVGHKPDLMVNAAKLLEPRASVIDINCGCPVNKVVKSTDGSGLMRQPKLAYEIAQAVKENIKVPLSVKFRLGWDRQNKNFIEFGQLM
;
A
#
# COMPACT_ATOMS: atom_id res chain seq x y z
N MET A 1 0.06 -5.30 21.36
CA MET A 1 -1.06 -4.33 21.53
C MET A 1 -0.87 -3.18 20.54
N LYS A 2 -1.81 -2.98 19.58
CA LYS A 2 -1.79 -1.79 18.71
C LYS A 2 -1.92 -0.57 19.62
N LYS A 3 -0.85 0.26 19.77
CA LYS A 3 -0.95 1.58 20.38
C LYS A 3 -1.96 2.38 19.56
N ASN A 4 -2.78 3.23 20.21
CA ASN A 4 -3.72 4.13 19.55
C ASN A 4 -3.00 4.89 18.43
N PHE A 5 -3.11 4.40 17.20
CA PHE A 5 -2.52 5.00 16.03
C PHE A 5 -3.55 5.98 15.43
N ASP A 6 -3.16 7.25 15.37
CA ASP A 6 -3.94 8.28 14.68
C ASP A 6 -3.11 8.80 13.50
N ILE A 7 -3.59 8.52 12.30
CA ILE A 7 -2.94 8.94 11.05
C ILE A 7 -2.80 10.47 10.94
N LYS A 8 -3.69 11.25 11.60
CA LYS A 8 -3.64 12.71 11.61
C LYS A 8 -2.39 13.27 12.26
N ASN A 9 -1.76 12.50 13.14
CA ASN A 9 -0.53 12.88 13.84
C ASN A 9 0.74 12.55 13.06
N ILE A 10 0.63 11.90 11.89
CA ILE A 10 1.77 11.52 11.05
C ILE A 10 2.18 12.71 10.18
N LYS A 11 3.40 13.19 10.39
CA LYS A 11 3.98 14.29 9.60
C LYS A 11 4.94 13.79 8.51
N VAL A 12 5.48 12.58 8.65
CA VAL A 12 6.48 12.01 7.75
C VAL A 12 6.11 10.57 7.43
N ILE A 13 6.13 10.23 6.16
CA ILE A 13 5.91 8.88 5.65
C ILE A 13 7.15 8.44 4.87
N GLN A 14 7.74 7.32 5.25
CA GLN A 14 8.78 6.69 4.44
C GLN A 14 8.13 6.00 3.24
N ALA A 15 8.54 6.39 2.03
CA ALA A 15 7.97 5.83 0.80
C ALA A 15 8.28 4.33 0.66
N PRO A 16 7.32 3.51 0.16
CA PRO A 16 7.59 2.13 -0.21
C PRO A 16 8.55 2.07 -1.40
N LEU A 17 9.65 1.33 -1.26
CA LEU A 17 10.71 1.18 -2.26
C LEU A 17 10.97 -0.31 -2.48
N ALA A 18 10.55 -0.85 -3.64
CA ALA A 18 10.76 -2.25 -3.99
C ALA A 18 12.26 -2.60 -4.05
N GLY A 19 12.68 -3.69 -3.39
CA GLY A 19 14.06 -4.12 -3.25
C GLY A 19 14.88 -3.32 -2.22
N ILE A 20 14.26 -2.38 -1.49
CA ILE A 20 14.97 -1.50 -0.54
C ILE A 20 14.28 -1.45 0.82
N SER A 21 12.96 -1.21 0.86
CA SER A 21 12.25 -1.00 2.13
C SER A 21 11.91 -2.32 2.85
N ASP A 22 12.92 -3.17 2.99
CA ASP A 22 12.90 -4.38 3.80
C ASP A 22 12.93 -4.05 5.32
N ILE A 23 12.89 -5.08 6.14
CA ILE A 23 12.91 -4.94 7.60
C ILE A 23 14.19 -4.25 8.12
N VAL A 24 15.33 -4.45 7.45
CA VAL A 24 16.62 -3.85 7.87
C VAL A 24 16.58 -2.35 7.61
N TYR A 25 16.18 -1.95 6.41
CA TYR A 25 16.02 -0.54 6.04
C TYR A 25 15.00 0.18 6.94
N ARG A 26 13.82 -0.42 7.15
CA ARG A 26 12.78 0.16 8.01
C ARG A 26 13.24 0.35 9.45
N ASN A 27 13.98 -0.62 10.00
CA ASN A 27 14.55 -0.49 11.33
C ASN A 27 15.63 0.62 11.41
N LEU A 28 16.43 0.81 10.36
CA LEU A 28 17.37 1.92 10.29
C LEU A 28 16.65 3.26 10.33
N ILE A 29 15.61 3.43 9.51
CA ILE A 29 14.79 4.64 9.51
C ILE A 29 14.14 4.86 10.89
N ARG A 30 13.60 3.82 11.52
CA ARG A 30 12.97 3.93 12.85
C ARG A 30 13.92 4.43 13.92
N ARG A 31 15.19 4.05 13.89
CA ARG A 31 16.22 4.55 14.84
C ARG A 31 16.45 6.04 14.71
N HIS A 32 16.33 6.59 13.50
CA HIS A 32 16.55 8.03 13.25
C HIS A 32 15.25 8.86 13.29
N HIS A 33 14.10 8.25 13.01
CA HIS A 33 12.80 8.92 12.93
C HIS A 33 11.71 8.14 13.66
N GLY A 34 11.68 8.28 14.99
CA GLY A 34 10.80 7.52 15.89
C GLY A 34 9.29 7.64 15.62
N LYS A 35 8.82 8.69 14.92
CA LYS A 35 7.39 8.98 14.72
C LYS A 35 6.92 8.93 13.26
N CYS A 36 7.76 8.54 12.29
CA CYS A 36 7.32 8.41 10.91
C CYS A 36 6.47 7.14 10.70
N LEU A 37 5.55 7.17 9.75
CA LEU A 37 4.90 5.98 9.22
C LEU A 37 5.89 5.28 8.29
N LEU A 38 6.30 4.06 8.64
CA LEU A 38 7.10 3.22 7.77
C LEU A 38 6.21 2.49 6.78
N SER A 39 6.74 2.16 5.59
CA SER A 39 6.02 1.38 4.59
C SER A 39 6.81 0.14 4.19
N THR A 40 6.13 -0.98 4.03
CA THR A 40 6.72 -2.19 3.45
C THR A 40 7.00 -1.96 1.97
N GLU A 41 7.72 -2.89 1.36
CA GLU A 41 7.69 -3.06 -0.08
C GLU A 41 6.27 -3.40 -0.55
N MET A 42 5.99 -3.28 -1.86
CA MET A 42 4.69 -3.67 -2.41
C MET A 42 4.54 -5.20 -2.39
N LEU A 43 3.42 -5.68 -1.86
CA LEU A 43 3.05 -7.08 -1.76
C LEU A 43 1.98 -7.40 -2.81
N SER A 44 2.25 -8.36 -3.69
CA SER A 44 1.28 -8.76 -4.71
C SER A 44 0.10 -9.49 -4.09
N SER A 45 -1.13 -9.01 -4.34
CA SER A 45 -2.35 -9.66 -3.90
C SER A 45 -2.52 -11.08 -4.48
N GLU A 46 -2.04 -11.29 -5.71
CA GLU A 46 -2.02 -12.61 -6.34
C GLU A 46 -1.04 -13.56 -5.64
N ALA A 47 0.15 -13.06 -5.25
CA ALA A 47 1.14 -13.87 -4.52
C ALA A 47 0.66 -14.22 -3.10
N LEU A 48 -0.14 -13.35 -2.48
CA LEU A 48 -0.69 -13.58 -1.14
C LEU A 48 -1.89 -14.54 -1.11
N LYS A 49 -2.52 -14.82 -2.26
CA LYS A 49 -3.73 -15.63 -2.37
C LYS A 49 -3.66 -16.99 -1.66
N ASN A 50 -2.50 -17.66 -1.74
CA ASN A 50 -2.31 -19.02 -1.24
C ASN A 50 -1.31 -19.11 -0.08
N VAL A 51 -1.00 -17.99 0.57
CA VAL A 51 0.00 -17.95 1.65
C VAL A 51 -0.68 -17.69 2.98
N PRO A 52 -0.89 -18.70 3.83
CA PRO A 52 -1.60 -18.54 5.10
C PRO A 52 -0.85 -17.66 6.11
N ASN A 53 0.46 -17.60 6.04
CA ASN A 53 1.29 -16.72 6.87
C ASN A 53 2.50 -16.20 6.07
N PRO A 54 2.35 -15.09 5.34
CA PRO A 54 3.40 -14.63 4.45
C PRO A 54 4.63 -14.17 5.23
N LYS A 55 5.72 -14.94 5.16
CA LYS A 55 7.04 -14.49 5.65
C LYS A 55 7.49 -13.18 4.97
N ILE A 56 6.96 -12.91 3.77
CA ILE A 56 7.16 -11.66 3.01
C ILE A 56 6.65 -10.42 3.78
N ALA A 57 5.75 -10.63 4.73
CA ALA A 57 5.24 -9.59 5.62
C ALA A 57 5.92 -9.61 7.01
N ASP A 58 7.16 -10.08 7.09
CA ASP A 58 7.91 -10.04 8.34
C ASP A 58 8.09 -8.61 8.80
N PHE A 59 7.74 -8.38 10.05
CA PHE A 59 7.86 -7.11 10.72
C PHE A 59 8.16 -7.33 12.21
N LYS A 60 8.70 -6.32 12.86
CA LYS A 60 8.90 -6.28 14.31
C LYS A 60 7.99 -5.23 14.93
N GLU A 61 7.61 -5.42 16.19
CA GLU A 61 6.75 -4.46 16.89
C GLU A 61 7.37 -3.06 16.97
N GLU A 62 8.68 -2.95 17.00
CA GLU A 62 9.40 -1.68 17.01
C GLU A 62 9.22 -0.87 15.71
N GLU A 63 8.78 -1.50 14.62
CA GLU A 63 8.52 -0.81 13.35
C GLU A 63 7.20 -0.02 13.34
N TYR A 64 6.34 -0.19 14.34
CA TYR A 64 5.10 0.57 14.41
C TYR A 64 5.32 2.09 14.58
N PRO A 65 4.50 2.95 13.90
CA PRO A 65 3.43 2.60 12.96
C PRO A 65 3.96 2.14 11.59
N LEU A 66 3.31 1.10 11.03
CA LEU A 66 3.72 0.47 9.78
C LEU A 66 2.55 0.38 8.80
N SER A 67 2.78 0.83 7.56
CA SER A 67 1.89 0.67 6.41
C SER A 67 2.29 -0.55 5.61
N PHE A 68 1.33 -1.42 5.31
CA PHE A 68 1.50 -2.52 4.36
C PHE A 68 0.97 -2.11 2.99
N GLN A 69 1.87 -2.03 1.99
CA GLN A 69 1.47 -1.70 0.64
C GLN A 69 1.13 -2.95 -0.15
N ILE A 70 -0.05 -2.97 -0.76
CA ILE A 70 -0.53 -4.05 -1.65
C ILE A 70 -0.65 -3.56 -3.08
N VAL A 71 -0.44 -4.48 -4.04
CA VAL A 71 -0.56 -4.22 -5.48
C VAL A 71 -1.38 -5.33 -6.14
N GLY A 72 -2.29 -4.95 -7.03
CA GLY A 72 -3.18 -5.85 -7.76
C GLY A 72 -4.30 -5.09 -8.45
N HIS A 73 -5.04 -5.76 -9.33
CA HIS A 73 -6.16 -5.19 -10.08
C HIS A 73 -7.48 -5.96 -9.87
N LYS A 74 -7.47 -7.06 -9.12
CA LYS A 74 -8.68 -7.85 -8.84
C LYS A 74 -9.22 -7.48 -7.46
N PRO A 75 -10.43 -6.87 -7.35
CA PRO A 75 -10.98 -6.41 -6.07
C PRO A 75 -10.98 -7.49 -4.98
N ASP A 76 -11.45 -8.70 -5.29
CA ASP A 76 -11.52 -9.80 -4.32
C ASP A 76 -10.16 -10.19 -3.75
N LEU A 77 -9.12 -10.23 -4.58
CA LEU A 77 -7.77 -10.55 -4.14
C LEU A 77 -7.16 -9.41 -3.32
N MET A 78 -7.47 -8.16 -3.66
CA MET A 78 -7.05 -6.99 -2.90
C MET A 78 -7.70 -6.97 -1.51
N VAL A 79 -8.98 -7.29 -1.42
CA VAL A 79 -9.70 -7.44 -0.14
C VAL A 79 -9.09 -8.55 0.71
N ASN A 80 -8.84 -9.72 0.12
CA ASN A 80 -8.25 -10.85 0.83
C ASN A 80 -6.85 -10.53 1.35
N ALA A 81 -6.00 -9.91 0.52
CA ALA A 81 -4.67 -9.45 0.90
C ALA A 81 -4.74 -8.41 2.05
N ALA A 82 -5.65 -7.44 1.96
CA ALA A 82 -5.84 -6.43 2.99
C ALA A 82 -6.26 -7.05 4.33
N LYS A 83 -7.25 -7.96 4.34
CA LYS A 83 -7.68 -8.70 5.54
C LYS A 83 -6.56 -9.52 6.17
N LEU A 84 -5.75 -10.19 5.35
CA LEU A 84 -4.61 -10.98 5.80
C LEU A 84 -3.57 -10.13 6.52
N LEU A 85 -3.32 -8.91 6.02
CA LEU A 85 -2.29 -8.01 6.54
C LEU A 85 -2.80 -7.09 7.66
N GLU A 86 -4.11 -6.81 7.72
CA GLU A 86 -4.73 -5.89 8.66
C GLU A 86 -4.33 -6.12 10.14
N PRO A 87 -4.25 -7.38 10.66
CA PRO A 87 -3.85 -7.60 12.06
C PRO A 87 -2.49 -7.01 12.41
N ARG A 88 -1.63 -6.81 11.42
CA ARG A 88 -0.24 -6.32 11.54
C ARG A 88 -0.08 -4.87 11.07
N ALA A 89 -1.07 -4.30 10.40
CA ALA A 89 -1.00 -2.99 9.77
C ALA A 89 -1.47 -1.86 10.70
N SER A 90 -0.80 -0.71 10.62
CA SER A 90 -1.37 0.58 11.05
C SER A 90 -2.18 1.22 9.93
N VAL A 91 -1.77 0.99 8.68
CA VAL A 91 -2.41 1.45 7.45
C VAL A 91 -2.29 0.34 6.40
N ILE A 92 -3.33 0.14 5.61
CA ILE A 92 -3.22 -0.57 4.32
C ILE A 92 -3.06 0.48 3.23
N ASP A 93 -2.10 0.29 2.33
CA ASP A 93 -1.83 1.21 1.23
C ASP A 93 -1.98 0.49 -0.11
N ILE A 94 -2.70 1.10 -1.05
CA ILE A 94 -2.86 0.58 -2.41
C ILE A 94 -1.85 1.24 -3.33
N ASN A 95 -1.06 0.43 -4.05
CA ASN A 95 -0.11 0.93 -5.04
C ASN A 95 -0.81 1.20 -6.38
N CYS A 96 -0.94 2.48 -6.74
CA CYS A 96 -1.37 2.95 -8.06
C CYS A 96 -0.24 3.72 -8.79
N GLY A 97 1.03 3.44 -8.45
CA GLY A 97 2.15 4.24 -8.97
C GLY A 97 3.33 3.46 -9.55
N CYS A 98 3.45 2.15 -9.33
CA CYS A 98 4.57 1.35 -9.82
C CYS A 98 4.60 1.28 -11.36
N PRO A 99 5.69 1.74 -12.04
CA PRO A 99 5.76 1.77 -13.49
C PRO A 99 6.38 0.52 -14.12
N VAL A 100 6.76 -0.47 -13.30
CA VAL A 100 7.49 -1.66 -13.79
C VAL A 100 6.62 -2.43 -14.78
N ASN A 101 7.16 -2.73 -15.97
CA ASN A 101 6.44 -3.37 -17.07
C ASN A 101 5.69 -4.65 -16.67
N LYS A 102 6.28 -5.49 -15.81
CA LYS A 102 5.63 -6.71 -15.32
C LYS A 102 4.34 -6.40 -14.53
N VAL A 103 4.34 -5.32 -13.75
CA VAL A 103 3.19 -4.85 -12.95
C VAL A 103 2.15 -4.20 -13.86
N VAL A 104 2.59 -3.34 -14.76
CA VAL A 104 1.72 -2.56 -15.66
C VAL A 104 1.01 -3.42 -16.71
N LYS A 105 1.65 -4.47 -17.23
CA LYS A 105 1.03 -5.40 -18.19
C LYS A 105 -0.20 -6.11 -17.63
N SER A 106 -0.26 -6.30 -16.31
CA SER A 106 -1.42 -6.86 -15.60
C SER A 106 -2.44 -5.81 -15.15
N THR A 107 -2.31 -4.56 -15.57
CA THR A 107 -3.12 -3.41 -15.12
C THR A 107 -2.82 -2.97 -13.67
N ASP A 108 -1.87 -3.57 -13.00
CA ASP A 108 -1.47 -3.27 -11.63
C ASP A 108 -0.68 -1.95 -11.54
N GLY A 109 -0.51 -1.45 -10.33
CA GLY A 109 0.32 -0.29 -10.06
C GLY A 109 -0.12 0.94 -10.86
N SER A 110 0.79 1.56 -11.63
CA SER A 110 0.44 2.74 -12.43
C SER A 110 -0.57 2.45 -13.55
N GLY A 111 -0.79 1.18 -13.93
CA GLY A 111 -1.83 0.78 -14.87
C GLY A 111 -3.22 1.19 -14.41
N LEU A 112 -3.47 1.21 -13.10
CA LEU A 112 -4.74 1.68 -12.51
C LEU A 112 -5.00 3.18 -12.75
N MET A 113 -3.95 4.00 -12.97
CA MET A 113 -4.13 5.41 -13.35
C MET A 113 -4.88 5.58 -14.69
N ARG A 114 -4.85 4.57 -15.55
CA ARG A 114 -5.61 4.51 -16.82
C ARG A 114 -7.02 3.99 -16.64
N GLN A 115 -7.35 3.43 -15.48
CA GLN A 115 -8.65 2.85 -15.15
C GLN A 115 -9.15 3.36 -13.78
N PRO A 116 -9.46 4.68 -13.67
CA PRO A 116 -9.81 5.28 -12.39
C PRO A 116 -11.04 4.63 -11.74
N LYS A 117 -12.02 4.19 -12.53
CA LYS A 117 -13.21 3.48 -12.02
C LYS A 117 -12.83 2.17 -11.32
N LEU A 118 -11.96 1.35 -11.94
CA LEU A 118 -11.49 0.12 -11.33
C LEU A 118 -10.66 0.41 -10.06
N ALA A 119 -9.83 1.44 -10.08
CA ALA A 119 -9.06 1.85 -8.88
C ALA A 119 -10.01 2.23 -7.72
N TYR A 120 -11.09 2.96 -8.02
CA TYR A 120 -12.12 3.31 -7.04
C TYR A 120 -12.85 2.07 -6.51
N GLU A 121 -13.30 1.16 -7.39
CA GLU A 121 -13.95 -0.10 -7.00
C GLU A 121 -13.07 -0.92 -6.05
N ILE A 122 -11.76 -1.02 -6.35
CA ILE A 122 -10.79 -1.69 -5.48
C ILE A 122 -10.68 -0.98 -4.13
N ALA A 123 -10.50 0.35 -4.14
CA ALA A 123 -10.35 1.13 -2.92
C ALA A 123 -11.60 1.03 -2.04
N GLN A 124 -12.80 1.14 -2.63
CA GLN A 124 -14.06 0.99 -1.93
C GLN A 124 -14.20 -0.41 -1.33
N ALA A 125 -13.99 -1.46 -2.13
CA ALA A 125 -14.09 -2.84 -1.66
C ALA A 125 -13.13 -3.12 -0.50
N VAL A 126 -11.87 -2.66 -0.59
CA VAL A 126 -10.91 -2.81 0.50
C VAL A 126 -11.37 -2.01 1.73
N LYS A 127 -11.77 -0.75 1.57
CA LYS A 127 -12.20 0.12 2.67
C LYS A 127 -13.37 -0.44 3.46
N GLU A 128 -14.35 -1.01 2.79
CA GLU A 128 -15.53 -1.62 3.42
C GLU A 128 -15.20 -2.90 4.22
N ASN A 129 -14.06 -3.53 3.94
CA ASN A 129 -13.67 -4.82 4.50
C ASN A 129 -12.54 -4.76 5.52
N ILE A 130 -11.98 -3.58 5.84
CA ILE A 130 -10.94 -3.38 6.85
C ILE A 130 -11.34 -2.29 7.86
N LYS A 131 -10.75 -2.35 9.05
CA LYS A 131 -10.97 -1.37 10.14
C LYS A 131 -9.86 -0.33 10.24
N VAL A 132 -8.64 -0.67 9.76
CA VAL A 132 -7.52 0.27 9.75
C VAL A 132 -7.68 1.31 8.64
N PRO A 133 -7.04 2.48 8.74
CA PRO A 133 -7.02 3.45 7.65
C PRO A 133 -6.54 2.85 6.33
N LEU A 134 -7.16 3.27 5.24
CA LEU A 134 -6.74 3.00 3.87
C LEU A 134 -6.05 4.22 3.28
N SER A 135 -4.94 4.03 2.58
CA SER A 135 -4.31 5.04 1.73
C SER A 135 -4.13 4.52 0.31
N VAL A 136 -3.99 5.43 -0.64
CA VAL A 136 -3.70 5.12 -2.03
C VAL A 136 -2.51 5.94 -2.48
N LYS A 137 -1.43 5.29 -2.88
CA LYS A 137 -0.25 5.96 -3.43
C LYS A 137 -0.26 5.92 -4.94
N PHE A 138 -0.33 7.09 -5.58
CA PHE A 138 -0.40 7.24 -7.03
C PHE A 138 0.60 8.28 -7.55
N ARG A 139 0.65 8.46 -8.86
CA ARG A 139 1.54 9.38 -9.59
C ARG A 139 0.76 10.61 -10.06
N LEU A 140 1.46 11.58 -10.66
CA LEU A 140 0.82 12.73 -11.31
C LEU A 140 -0.05 12.33 -12.50
N GLY A 141 0.16 11.14 -13.06
CA GLY A 141 -0.61 10.57 -14.15
C GLY A 141 0.09 9.34 -14.72
N TRP A 142 -0.52 8.75 -15.73
CA TRP A 142 0.04 7.61 -16.45
C TRP A 142 1.36 7.96 -17.16
N ASP A 143 1.37 9.07 -17.90
CA ASP A 143 2.51 9.60 -18.60
C ASP A 143 2.54 11.15 -18.57
N ARG A 144 3.43 11.78 -19.35
CA ARG A 144 3.59 13.24 -19.37
C ARG A 144 2.40 13.97 -19.97
N GLN A 145 1.67 13.35 -20.93
CA GLN A 145 0.50 13.92 -21.58
C GLN A 145 -0.79 13.64 -20.80
N ASN A 146 -0.85 12.54 -20.06
CA ASN A 146 -2.04 12.07 -19.35
C ASN A 146 -1.88 12.24 -17.83
N LYS A 147 -1.87 13.50 -17.37
CA LYS A 147 -1.79 13.85 -15.94
C LYS A 147 -3.20 14.02 -15.38
N ASN A 148 -3.67 13.03 -14.67
CA ASN A 148 -5.02 12.96 -14.11
C ASN A 148 -5.05 12.87 -12.59
N PHE A 149 -4.00 13.35 -11.90
CA PHE A 149 -3.85 13.16 -10.44
C PHE A 149 -4.91 13.88 -9.61
N ILE A 150 -5.45 15.01 -10.10
CA ILE A 150 -6.48 15.76 -9.39
C ILE A 150 -7.78 14.95 -9.40
N GLU A 151 -8.26 14.59 -10.59
CA GLU A 151 -9.49 13.82 -10.76
C GLU A 151 -9.39 12.43 -10.11
N PHE A 152 -8.21 11.80 -10.26
CA PHE A 152 -7.93 10.51 -9.62
C PHE A 152 -7.96 10.63 -8.09
N GLY A 153 -7.32 11.65 -7.54
CA GLY A 153 -7.30 11.88 -6.08
C GLY A 153 -8.66 12.25 -5.50
N GLN A 154 -9.49 12.99 -6.25
CA GLN A 154 -10.86 13.32 -5.84
C GLN A 154 -11.80 12.11 -5.85
N LEU A 155 -11.50 11.12 -6.69
CA LEU A 155 -12.27 9.89 -6.78
C LEU A 155 -11.93 8.92 -5.64
N MET A 156 -10.67 8.89 -5.14
CA MET A 156 -10.20 8.01 -4.07
C MET A 156 -10.63 8.48 -2.67
#